data_49f7e4a155466feb2b1197cfa05b32d4
#
_entry.id   49f7e4a155466feb2b1197cfa05b32d4
#
_cell.length_a   1.000
_cell.length_b   1.000
_cell.length_c   1.000
_cell.angle_alpha   90.00
_cell.angle_beta   90.00
_cell.angle_gamma   90.00
#
_symmetry.space_group_name_H-M   'P 1'
#
loop_
_entity.id
_entity.type
_entity.pdbx_description
1 polymer ?
#
loop_
_entity_poly.entity_id
_entity_poly.type
_entity_poly.pdbx_seq_one_letter_code
_entity_poly.pdbx_strand_id
1 'polypeptide(L)'
;MPKKINSAYRIHKILSSTTNQTPNLPTLGVWAAAFDIKESTGTKMGLKVAERLNSLLNELILMKNQLLKSEFEEETYTSEIQQIELALDPVYFNATWNSISQHLTPVTIKSLLIFSQSLPNEETEITSDEINELFARLSELESFLENSKLPDRLIQMIKNHIYLIREALYEYPIAGAKALIEARRAAYGEITEVRDLLKENEDSAEIKKHFEVLKLFRNIADDATRIIGVIEIGKKAVPWLESFLK
;
A
#
# COMPACT_ATOMS: atom_id res chain seq x y z
N MET A 1 -15.66 19.30 -8.23
CA MET A 1 -15.58 18.80 -6.84
C MET A 1 -14.18 18.27 -6.62
N PRO A 2 -13.57 18.43 -5.45
CA PRO A 2 -12.28 17.80 -5.19
C PRO A 2 -12.42 16.28 -5.31
N LYS A 3 -11.38 15.63 -5.84
CA LYS A 3 -11.30 14.18 -5.99
C LYS A 3 -11.32 13.55 -4.60
N LYS A 4 -12.21 12.60 -4.38
CA LYS A 4 -12.24 11.79 -3.16
C LYS A 4 -11.40 10.54 -3.35
N ILE A 5 -10.61 10.20 -2.34
CA ILE A 5 -9.81 8.97 -2.29
C ILE A 5 -10.39 8.10 -1.19
N ASN A 6 -10.92 6.96 -1.59
CA ASN A 6 -11.52 5.97 -0.72
C ASN A 6 -11.39 4.57 -1.35
N SER A 7 -11.82 3.55 -0.65
CA SER A 7 -11.75 2.16 -1.12
C SER A 7 -12.36 1.97 -2.52
N ALA A 8 -13.52 2.55 -2.80
CA ALA A 8 -14.15 2.48 -4.13
C ALA A 8 -13.28 3.13 -5.24
N TYR A 9 -12.65 4.26 -4.95
CA TYR A 9 -11.73 4.93 -5.88
C TYR A 9 -10.49 4.07 -6.17
N ARG A 10 -9.86 3.48 -5.14
CA ARG A 10 -8.68 2.62 -5.31
C ARG A 10 -9.01 1.39 -6.13
N ILE A 11 -10.12 0.70 -5.84
CA ILE A 11 -10.61 -0.44 -6.63
C ILE A 11 -10.89 -0.01 -8.08
N HIS A 12 -11.60 1.10 -8.29
CA HIS A 12 -11.89 1.62 -9.62
C HIS A 12 -10.60 1.87 -10.42
N LYS A 13 -9.59 2.51 -9.82
CA LYS A 13 -8.33 2.83 -10.49
C LYS A 13 -7.61 1.57 -10.96
N ILE A 14 -7.53 0.54 -10.11
CA ILE A 14 -6.85 -0.72 -10.45
C ILE A 14 -7.65 -1.48 -11.52
N LEU A 15 -8.95 -1.70 -11.33
CA LEU A 15 -9.75 -2.46 -12.27
C LEU A 15 -9.88 -1.77 -13.63
N SER A 16 -9.96 -0.45 -13.67
CA SER A 16 -9.95 0.32 -14.92
C SER A 16 -8.66 0.14 -15.73
N SER A 17 -7.52 -0.07 -15.09
CA SER A 17 -6.25 -0.31 -15.78
C SER A 17 -6.23 -1.66 -16.53
N THR A 18 -7.10 -2.59 -16.17
CA THR A 18 -7.19 -3.92 -16.76
C THR A 18 -8.22 -4.04 -17.88
N THR A 19 -9.11 -3.06 -18.06
CA THR A 19 -10.25 -3.17 -19.00
C THR A 19 -9.86 -3.25 -20.47
N ASN A 20 -8.72 -2.70 -20.87
CA ASN A 20 -8.24 -2.65 -22.25
C ASN A 20 -7.20 -3.75 -22.57
N GLN A 21 -7.10 -4.76 -21.72
CA GLN A 21 -6.14 -5.84 -21.94
C GLN A 21 -6.64 -6.85 -22.98
N THR A 22 -5.70 -7.43 -23.71
CA THR A 22 -6.01 -8.44 -24.75
C THR A 22 -6.63 -9.69 -24.11
N PRO A 23 -7.78 -10.20 -24.60
CA PRO A 23 -8.51 -11.31 -23.97
C PRO A 23 -7.71 -12.61 -23.81
N ASN A 24 -6.74 -12.86 -24.69
CA ASN A 24 -5.94 -14.09 -24.69
C ASN A 24 -4.69 -14.03 -23.80
N LEU A 25 -4.43 -12.90 -23.12
CA LEU A 25 -3.31 -12.82 -22.17
C LEU A 25 -3.54 -13.75 -20.96
N PRO A 26 -2.46 -14.31 -20.38
CA PRO A 26 -2.57 -15.03 -19.12
C PRO A 26 -3.08 -14.09 -18.00
N THR A 27 -4.09 -14.52 -17.27
CA THR A 27 -4.70 -13.75 -16.19
C THR A 27 -3.66 -13.27 -15.16
N LEU A 28 -2.76 -14.16 -14.76
CA LEU A 28 -1.68 -13.83 -13.82
C LEU A 28 -0.79 -12.69 -14.33
N GLY A 29 -0.50 -12.66 -15.64
CA GLY A 29 0.30 -11.59 -16.26
C GLY A 29 -0.43 -10.23 -16.28
N VAL A 30 -1.74 -10.24 -16.50
CA VAL A 30 -2.56 -9.01 -16.46
C VAL A 30 -2.58 -8.43 -15.05
N TRP A 31 -2.78 -9.25 -14.02
CA TRP A 31 -2.73 -8.80 -12.64
C TRP A 31 -1.33 -8.33 -12.22
N ALA A 32 -0.27 -9.04 -12.64
CA ALA A 32 1.10 -8.60 -12.37
C ALA A 32 1.38 -7.21 -12.95
N ALA A 33 0.91 -6.94 -14.17
CA ALA A 33 1.02 -5.62 -14.79
C ALA A 33 0.18 -4.55 -14.06
N ALA A 34 -1.04 -4.88 -13.64
CA ALA A 34 -1.92 -3.97 -12.92
C ALA A 34 -1.36 -3.53 -11.56
N PHE A 35 -0.58 -4.40 -10.92
CA PHE A 35 0.07 -4.15 -9.62
C PHE A 35 1.54 -3.71 -9.73
N ASP A 36 2.06 -3.44 -10.93
CA ASP A 36 3.47 -3.10 -11.20
C ASP A 36 4.47 -4.12 -10.60
N ILE A 37 4.10 -5.41 -10.64
CA ILE A 37 4.95 -6.50 -10.18
C ILE A 37 6.00 -6.80 -11.25
N LYS A 38 7.28 -6.62 -10.90
CA LYS A 38 8.42 -6.73 -11.85
C LYS A 38 9.02 -8.14 -11.93
N GLU A 39 8.62 -9.04 -11.06
CA GLU A 39 9.00 -10.45 -11.15
C GLU A 39 8.47 -11.07 -12.44
N SER A 40 9.39 -11.53 -13.30
CA SER A 40 9.05 -11.90 -14.67
C SER A 40 8.34 -13.25 -14.81
N THR A 41 8.49 -14.17 -13.86
CA THR A 41 7.92 -15.53 -13.95
C THR A 41 7.84 -16.24 -12.61
N GLY A 42 7.05 -17.33 -12.59
CA GLY A 42 7.10 -18.38 -11.57
C GLY A 42 6.35 -18.12 -10.29
N THR A 43 6.67 -18.92 -9.29
CA THR A 43 5.97 -18.97 -7.99
C THR A 43 5.99 -17.61 -7.26
N LYS A 44 7.09 -16.86 -7.33
CA LYS A 44 7.20 -15.55 -6.65
C LYS A 44 6.21 -14.52 -7.20
N MET A 45 6.06 -14.46 -8.53
CA MET A 45 5.06 -13.59 -9.15
C MET A 45 3.64 -13.98 -8.72
N GLY A 46 3.33 -15.29 -8.75
CA GLY A 46 2.02 -15.79 -8.33
C GLY A 46 1.68 -15.46 -6.89
N LEU A 47 2.64 -15.61 -5.97
CA LEU A 47 2.46 -15.27 -4.56
C LEU A 47 2.22 -13.76 -4.36
N LYS A 48 3.01 -12.90 -5.02
CA LYS A 48 2.82 -11.45 -4.95
C LYS A 48 1.49 -11.01 -5.53
N VAL A 49 1.08 -11.57 -6.67
CA VAL A 49 -0.25 -11.28 -7.24
C VAL A 49 -1.35 -11.71 -6.28
N ALA A 50 -1.26 -12.91 -5.69
CA ALA A 50 -2.25 -13.39 -4.73
C ALA A 50 -2.35 -12.47 -3.48
N GLU A 51 -1.21 -12.00 -2.98
CA GLU A 51 -1.14 -11.04 -1.87
C GLU A 51 -1.85 -9.73 -2.23
N ARG A 52 -1.56 -9.13 -3.39
CA ARG A 52 -2.20 -7.89 -3.85
C ARG A 52 -3.70 -8.06 -4.13
N LEU A 53 -4.13 -9.19 -4.67
CA LEU A 53 -5.55 -9.49 -4.83
C LEU A 53 -6.26 -9.64 -3.49
N ASN A 54 -5.63 -10.26 -2.49
CA ASN A 54 -6.17 -10.33 -1.14
C ASN A 54 -6.33 -8.93 -0.52
N SER A 55 -5.37 -8.04 -0.71
CA SER A 55 -5.48 -6.65 -0.27
C SER A 55 -6.61 -5.92 -0.98
N LEU A 56 -6.78 -6.13 -2.29
CA LEU A 56 -7.87 -5.54 -3.05
C LEU A 56 -9.24 -6.09 -2.62
N LEU A 57 -9.33 -7.37 -2.25
CA LEU A 57 -10.52 -7.97 -1.66
C LEU A 57 -10.85 -7.34 -0.30
N ASN A 58 -9.85 -7.07 0.53
CA ASN A 58 -10.05 -6.36 1.79
C ASN A 58 -10.60 -4.93 1.56
N GLU A 59 -10.11 -4.22 0.54
CA GLU A 59 -10.66 -2.92 0.15
C GLU A 59 -12.12 -3.04 -0.34
N LEU A 60 -12.46 -4.11 -1.05
CA LEU A 60 -13.84 -4.40 -1.47
C LEU A 60 -14.75 -4.60 -0.26
N ILE A 61 -14.29 -5.32 0.76
CA ILE A 61 -15.02 -5.51 2.02
C ILE A 61 -15.22 -4.17 2.75
N LEU A 62 -14.21 -3.31 2.78
CA LEU A 62 -14.32 -1.97 3.37
C LEU A 62 -15.36 -1.12 2.60
N MET A 63 -15.29 -1.11 1.29
CA MET A 63 -16.27 -0.42 0.44
C MET A 63 -17.69 -0.92 0.71
N LYS A 64 -17.90 -2.24 0.75
CA LYS A 64 -19.20 -2.85 1.05
C LYS A 64 -19.74 -2.39 2.40
N ASN A 65 -18.90 -2.39 3.44
CA ASN A 65 -19.28 -1.93 4.77
C ASN A 65 -19.65 -0.44 4.81
N GLN A 66 -19.07 0.39 3.95
CA GLN A 66 -19.43 1.80 3.82
C GLN A 66 -20.74 1.97 3.04
N LEU A 67 -20.95 1.19 1.98
CA LEU A 67 -22.19 1.20 1.22
C LEU A 67 -23.41 0.80 2.08
N LEU A 68 -23.26 -0.22 2.94
CA LEU A 68 -24.28 -0.62 3.93
C LEU A 68 -24.68 0.50 4.89
N LYS A 69 -23.80 1.49 5.13
CA LYS A 69 -24.06 2.65 5.99
C LYS A 69 -24.48 3.91 5.22
N SER A 70 -24.53 3.82 3.90
CA SER A 70 -24.87 4.91 3.00
C SER A 70 -26.37 4.93 2.69
N GLU A 71 -26.77 5.86 1.84
CA GLU A 71 -28.15 5.96 1.32
C GLU A 71 -28.42 5.03 0.13
N PHE A 72 -27.44 4.22 -0.29
CA PHE A 72 -27.63 3.26 -1.38
C PHE A 72 -28.46 2.06 -0.92
N GLU A 73 -29.49 1.74 -1.68
CA GLU A 73 -30.23 0.49 -1.52
C GLU A 73 -29.32 -0.71 -1.84
N GLU A 74 -29.40 -1.78 -1.06
CA GLU A 74 -28.52 -2.96 -1.18
C GLU A 74 -28.60 -3.58 -2.58
N GLU A 75 -29.78 -3.57 -3.21
CA GLU A 75 -30.01 -4.08 -4.55
C GLU A 75 -29.18 -3.37 -5.63
N THR A 76 -28.77 -2.09 -5.39
CA THR A 76 -28.05 -1.29 -6.38
C THR A 76 -26.57 -1.62 -6.49
N TYR A 77 -25.99 -2.34 -5.53
CA TYR A 77 -24.54 -2.63 -5.52
C TYR A 77 -24.21 -4.11 -5.35
N THR A 78 -25.13 -4.95 -4.92
CA THR A 78 -24.87 -6.37 -4.61
C THR A 78 -24.35 -7.12 -5.83
N SER A 79 -24.99 -6.92 -7.00
CA SER A 79 -24.57 -7.56 -8.26
C SER A 79 -23.15 -7.17 -8.65
N GLU A 80 -22.82 -5.88 -8.59
CA GLU A 80 -21.52 -5.34 -8.96
C GLU A 80 -20.42 -5.84 -8.03
N ILE A 81 -20.71 -5.92 -6.72
CA ILE A 81 -19.76 -6.48 -5.74
C ILE A 81 -19.49 -7.96 -6.05
N GLN A 82 -20.52 -8.76 -6.32
CA GLN A 82 -20.34 -10.16 -6.69
C GLN A 82 -19.51 -10.33 -7.96
N GLN A 83 -19.72 -9.49 -8.99
CA GLN A 83 -18.92 -9.53 -10.20
C GLN A 83 -17.44 -9.21 -9.92
N ILE A 84 -17.18 -8.23 -9.05
CA ILE A 84 -15.80 -7.89 -8.65
C ILE A 84 -15.17 -9.04 -7.85
N GLU A 85 -15.89 -9.65 -6.90
CA GLU A 85 -15.41 -10.83 -6.15
C GLU A 85 -15.01 -11.97 -7.09
N LEU A 86 -15.82 -12.28 -8.10
CA LEU A 86 -15.51 -13.29 -9.12
C LEU A 86 -14.27 -12.91 -9.94
N ALA A 87 -14.10 -11.63 -10.27
CA ALA A 87 -12.91 -11.17 -10.99
C ALA A 87 -11.63 -11.29 -10.17
N LEU A 88 -11.71 -11.22 -8.85
CA LEU A 88 -10.55 -11.30 -7.94
C LEU A 88 -10.19 -12.73 -7.54
N ASP A 89 -10.93 -13.75 -8.00
CA ASP A 89 -10.72 -15.14 -7.58
C ASP A 89 -9.41 -15.72 -8.15
N PRO A 90 -8.46 -16.15 -7.29
CA PRO A 90 -7.19 -16.75 -7.72
C PRO A 90 -7.34 -18.05 -8.53
N VAL A 91 -8.49 -18.69 -8.51
CA VAL A 91 -8.75 -19.92 -9.30
C VAL A 91 -8.50 -19.69 -10.80
N TYR A 92 -8.61 -18.46 -11.27
CA TYR A 92 -8.41 -18.08 -12.67
C TYR A 92 -6.96 -17.76 -13.06
N PHE A 93 -5.97 -17.90 -12.18
CA PHE A 93 -4.58 -17.56 -12.49
C PHE A 93 -4.03 -18.27 -13.73
N ASN A 94 -4.46 -19.51 -13.96
CA ASN A 94 -4.05 -20.29 -15.13
C ASN A 94 -4.99 -20.14 -16.35
N ALA A 95 -6.03 -19.31 -16.24
CA ALA A 95 -6.95 -19.05 -17.33
C ALA A 95 -6.48 -17.86 -18.19
N THR A 96 -7.13 -17.65 -19.33
CA THR A 96 -6.96 -16.43 -20.12
C THR A 96 -7.76 -15.28 -19.50
N TRP A 97 -7.34 -14.05 -19.77
CA TRP A 97 -7.99 -12.84 -19.29
C TRP A 97 -9.49 -12.75 -19.67
N ASN A 98 -9.87 -13.38 -20.78
CA ASN A 98 -11.27 -13.44 -21.20
C ASN A 98 -12.21 -14.02 -20.11
N SER A 99 -11.71 -14.97 -19.31
CA SER A 99 -12.50 -15.55 -18.22
C SER A 99 -12.80 -14.57 -17.09
N ILE A 100 -11.97 -13.55 -16.93
CA ILE A 100 -12.09 -12.51 -15.90
C ILE A 100 -12.81 -11.28 -16.43
N SER A 101 -12.44 -10.83 -17.64
CA SER A 101 -12.91 -9.56 -18.21
C SER A 101 -14.42 -9.49 -18.38
N GLN A 102 -15.10 -10.63 -18.53
CA GLN A 102 -16.56 -10.70 -18.58
C GLN A 102 -17.25 -10.21 -17.28
N HIS A 103 -16.56 -10.28 -16.14
CA HIS A 103 -17.04 -9.78 -14.85
C HIS A 103 -16.77 -8.28 -14.66
N LEU A 104 -15.79 -7.73 -15.37
CA LEU A 104 -15.42 -6.32 -15.31
C LEU A 104 -16.10 -5.51 -16.43
N THR A 105 -17.44 -5.54 -16.44
CA THR A 105 -18.24 -4.85 -17.45
C THR A 105 -18.11 -3.32 -17.33
N PRO A 106 -18.42 -2.56 -18.40
CA PRO A 106 -18.49 -1.10 -18.31
C PRO A 106 -19.45 -0.61 -17.20
N VAL A 107 -20.50 -1.36 -16.90
CA VAL A 107 -21.45 -1.05 -15.82
C VAL A 107 -20.75 -1.21 -14.47
N THR A 108 -20.09 -2.34 -14.22
CA THR A 108 -19.35 -2.62 -12.98
C THR A 108 -18.29 -1.53 -12.70
N ILE A 109 -17.51 -1.17 -13.72
CA ILE A 109 -16.48 -0.11 -13.59
C ILE A 109 -17.11 1.26 -13.33
N LYS A 110 -18.20 1.60 -14.01
CA LYS A 110 -18.91 2.88 -13.82
C LYS A 110 -19.55 2.96 -12.44
N SER A 111 -20.10 1.87 -11.92
CA SER A 111 -20.68 1.82 -10.57
C SER A 111 -19.62 2.13 -9.50
N LEU A 112 -18.40 1.59 -9.62
CA LEU A 112 -17.29 1.92 -8.74
C LEU A 112 -16.96 3.43 -8.75
N LEU A 113 -17.01 4.08 -9.92
CA LEU A 113 -16.79 5.51 -10.02
C LEU A 113 -17.90 6.30 -9.28
N ILE A 114 -19.16 5.88 -9.40
CA ILE A 114 -20.30 6.48 -8.69
C ILE A 114 -20.11 6.31 -7.17
N PHE A 115 -19.79 5.10 -6.71
CA PHE A 115 -19.53 4.84 -5.30
C PHE A 115 -18.38 5.69 -4.77
N SER A 116 -17.29 5.84 -5.53
CA SER A 116 -16.15 6.66 -5.13
C SER A 116 -16.50 8.14 -4.90
N GLN A 117 -17.45 8.66 -5.66
CA GLN A 117 -17.92 10.05 -5.52
C GLN A 117 -18.88 10.22 -4.33
N SER A 118 -19.62 9.18 -4.00
CA SER A 118 -20.66 9.22 -2.95
C SER A 118 -20.08 8.91 -1.56
N LEU A 119 -19.19 7.93 -1.47
CA LEU A 119 -18.57 7.55 -0.20
C LEU A 119 -17.69 8.66 0.39
N PRO A 120 -17.44 8.65 1.71
CA PRO A 120 -16.56 9.61 2.36
C PRO A 120 -15.14 9.58 1.79
N ASN A 121 -14.44 10.72 1.90
CA ASN A 121 -13.01 10.75 1.62
C ASN A 121 -12.25 10.12 2.79
N GLU A 122 -11.30 9.23 2.50
CA GLU A 122 -10.54 8.50 3.53
C GLU A 122 -9.14 9.06 3.74
N GLU A 123 -8.55 9.69 2.72
CA GLU A 123 -7.15 10.10 2.78
C GLU A 123 -6.83 11.28 1.85
N THR A 124 -5.66 11.88 2.05
CA THR A 124 -5.05 12.83 1.12
C THR A 124 -4.15 12.08 0.15
N GLU A 125 -4.20 12.41 -1.14
CA GLU A 125 -3.34 11.80 -2.15
C GLU A 125 -1.87 12.15 -1.89
N ILE A 126 -1.02 11.13 -1.84
CA ILE A 126 0.41 11.29 -1.87
C ILE A 126 0.83 11.50 -3.32
N THR A 127 1.68 12.47 -3.56
CA THR A 127 2.16 12.79 -4.90
C THR A 127 3.17 11.76 -5.39
N SER A 128 3.28 11.59 -6.70
CA SER A 128 4.30 10.72 -7.30
C SER A 128 5.71 11.19 -6.96
N ASP A 129 5.92 12.50 -6.79
CA ASP A 129 7.23 13.07 -6.43
C ASP A 129 7.64 12.67 -5.01
N GLU A 130 6.72 12.71 -4.04
CA GLU A 130 6.97 12.25 -2.66
C GLU A 130 7.31 10.76 -2.61
N ILE A 131 6.60 9.94 -3.38
CA ILE A 131 6.87 8.49 -3.49
C ILE A 131 8.25 8.26 -4.11
N ASN A 132 8.57 8.94 -5.20
CA ASN A 132 9.85 8.80 -5.89
C ASN A 132 11.02 9.27 -5.03
N GLU A 133 10.87 10.38 -4.30
CA GLU A 133 11.88 10.86 -3.36
C GLU A 133 12.16 9.79 -2.29
N LEU A 134 11.12 9.20 -1.70
CA LEU A 134 11.29 8.19 -0.67
C LEU A 134 11.98 6.93 -1.23
N PHE A 135 11.62 6.46 -2.44
CA PHE A 135 12.33 5.36 -3.09
C PHE A 135 13.82 5.67 -3.33
N ALA A 136 14.14 6.88 -3.74
CA ALA A 136 15.53 7.31 -3.94
C ALA A 136 16.31 7.29 -2.60
N ARG A 137 15.72 7.84 -1.54
CA ARG A 137 16.33 7.84 -0.18
C ARG A 137 16.53 6.42 0.38
N LEU A 138 15.57 5.52 0.16
CA LEU A 138 15.71 4.11 0.55
C LEU A 138 16.86 3.43 -0.19
N SER A 139 17.00 3.67 -1.49
CA SER A 139 18.09 3.09 -2.30
C SER A 139 19.45 3.64 -1.91
N GLU A 140 19.53 4.94 -1.59
CA GLU A 140 20.73 5.56 -1.07
C GLU A 140 21.13 4.99 0.30
N LEU A 141 20.16 4.81 1.22
CA LEU A 141 20.40 4.20 2.53
C LEU A 141 20.87 2.75 2.38
N GLU A 142 20.29 1.96 1.48
CA GLU A 142 20.68 0.58 1.22
C GLU A 142 22.14 0.47 0.74
N SER A 143 22.53 1.31 -0.24
CA SER A 143 23.94 1.38 -0.69
C SER A 143 24.90 1.80 0.42
N PHE A 144 24.45 2.66 1.33
CA PHE A 144 25.27 3.10 2.46
C PHE A 144 25.57 1.98 3.45
N LEU A 145 24.69 0.97 3.52
CA LEU A 145 24.87 -0.19 4.40
C LEU A 145 25.85 -1.24 3.87
N GLU A 146 26.21 -1.23 2.58
CA GLU A 146 27.07 -2.26 1.98
C GLU A 146 28.44 -2.37 2.65
N ASN A 147 29.00 -1.25 3.12
CA ASN A 147 30.29 -1.19 3.77
C ASN A 147 30.21 -0.70 5.23
N SER A 148 29.04 -0.80 5.84
CA SER A 148 28.79 -0.35 7.20
C SER A 148 29.55 -1.20 8.23
N LYS A 149 30.05 -0.54 9.27
CA LYS A 149 30.67 -1.17 10.45
C LYS A 149 29.72 -1.24 11.65
N LEU A 150 28.45 -0.93 11.46
CA LEU A 150 27.45 -1.07 12.51
C LEU A 150 27.34 -2.53 12.96
N PRO A 151 26.92 -2.77 14.21
CA PRO A 151 26.54 -4.11 14.66
C PRO A 151 25.51 -4.76 13.72
N ASP A 152 25.68 -6.05 13.44
CA ASP A 152 24.81 -6.80 12.51
C ASP A 152 23.33 -6.64 12.81
N ARG A 153 22.96 -6.59 14.09
CA ARG A 153 21.57 -6.39 14.53
C ARG A 153 20.97 -5.06 14.05
N LEU A 154 21.76 -3.98 14.05
CA LEU A 154 21.33 -2.68 13.52
C LEU A 154 21.24 -2.70 11.99
N ILE A 155 22.20 -3.33 11.31
CA ILE A 155 22.16 -3.49 9.86
C ILE A 155 20.90 -4.26 9.44
N GLN A 156 20.57 -5.35 10.12
CA GLN A 156 19.36 -6.14 9.81
C GLN A 156 18.09 -5.35 10.07
N MET A 157 17.99 -4.63 11.19
CA MET A 157 16.85 -3.75 11.48
C MET A 157 16.67 -2.70 10.37
N ILE A 158 17.74 -2.00 9.96
CA ILE A 158 17.64 -0.97 8.92
C ILE A 158 17.23 -1.59 7.58
N LYS A 159 17.78 -2.75 7.21
CA LYS A 159 17.38 -3.48 6.00
C LYS A 159 15.92 -3.89 6.04
N ASN A 160 15.42 -4.35 7.20
CA ASN A 160 14.02 -4.68 7.36
C ASN A 160 13.12 -3.44 7.24
N HIS A 161 13.53 -2.29 7.80
CA HIS A 161 12.79 -1.03 7.62
C HIS A 161 12.75 -0.58 6.16
N ILE A 162 13.85 -0.71 5.41
CA ILE A 162 13.88 -0.43 3.97
C ILE A 162 12.85 -1.33 3.25
N TYR A 163 12.84 -2.61 3.57
CA TYR A 163 11.89 -3.57 3.01
C TYR A 163 10.43 -3.19 3.35
N LEU A 164 10.13 -2.97 4.64
CA LEU A 164 8.77 -2.61 5.10
C LEU A 164 8.24 -1.35 4.42
N ILE A 165 9.06 -0.31 4.31
CA ILE A 165 8.65 0.94 3.68
C ILE A 165 8.44 0.74 2.18
N ARG A 166 9.33 0.00 1.47
CA ARG A 166 9.14 -0.32 0.05
C ARG A 166 7.85 -1.08 -0.20
N GLU A 167 7.58 -2.13 0.58
CA GLU A 167 6.33 -2.90 0.46
C GLU A 167 5.10 -2.03 0.73
N ALA A 168 5.15 -1.14 1.74
CA ALA A 168 4.06 -0.22 2.01
C ALA A 168 3.80 0.76 0.85
N LEU A 169 4.85 1.24 0.17
CA LEU A 169 4.73 2.11 -1.01
C LEU A 169 4.13 1.37 -2.21
N TYR A 170 4.50 0.11 -2.42
CA TYR A 170 3.86 -0.74 -3.45
C TYR A 170 2.42 -1.10 -3.11
N GLU A 171 2.09 -1.20 -1.82
CA GLU A 171 0.73 -1.49 -1.35
C GLU A 171 -0.17 -0.25 -1.30
N TYR A 172 0.40 0.95 -1.20
CA TYR A 172 -0.35 2.21 -1.08
C TYR A 172 -1.40 2.41 -2.18
N PRO A 173 -1.17 2.10 -3.47
CA PRO A 173 -2.21 2.22 -4.50
C PRO A 173 -3.43 1.34 -4.25
N ILE A 174 -3.31 0.28 -3.45
CA ILE A 174 -4.37 -0.69 -3.14
C ILE A 174 -5.03 -0.37 -1.79
N ALA A 175 -4.23 -0.37 -0.73
CA ALA A 175 -4.70 -0.27 0.66
C ALA A 175 -4.67 1.17 1.23
N GLY A 176 -4.19 2.14 0.43
CA GLY A 176 -4.13 3.53 0.84
C GLY A 176 -3.19 3.79 2.01
N ALA A 177 -3.45 4.84 2.76
CA ALA A 177 -2.66 5.26 3.91
C ALA A 177 -2.52 4.19 5.01
N LYS A 178 -3.40 3.19 5.05
CA LYS A 178 -3.33 2.07 6.00
C LYS A 178 -2.01 1.32 5.87
N ALA A 179 -1.54 1.04 4.64
CA ALA A 179 -0.27 0.36 4.40
C ALA A 179 0.91 1.11 5.05
N LEU A 180 0.93 2.44 4.92
CA LEU A 180 1.99 3.28 5.50
C LEU A 180 1.95 3.29 7.03
N ILE A 181 0.76 3.33 7.62
CA ILE A 181 0.57 3.28 9.08
C ILE A 181 1.08 1.95 9.64
N GLU A 182 0.76 0.83 9.00
CA GLU A 182 1.18 -0.49 9.44
C GLU A 182 2.70 -0.67 9.37
N ALA A 183 3.34 -0.26 8.27
CA ALA A 183 4.78 -0.29 8.14
C ALA A 183 5.48 0.60 9.19
N ARG A 184 4.95 1.80 9.45
CA ARG A 184 5.47 2.70 10.50
C ARG A 184 5.37 2.07 11.89
N ARG A 185 4.26 1.42 12.21
CA ARG A 185 4.09 0.73 13.51
C ARG A 185 5.10 -0.40 13.68
N ALA A 186 5.30 -1.20 12.63
CA ALA A 186 6.27 -2.28 12.63
C ALA A 186 7.69 -1.76 12.83
N ALA A 187 8.11 -0.75 12.07
CA ALA A 187 9.43 -0.13 12.20
C ALA A 187 9.67 0.47 13.60
N TYR A 188 8.70 1.15 14.17
CA TYR A 188 8.82 1.74 15.52
C TYR A 188 8.86 0.66 16.62
N GLY A 189 8.19 -0.48 16.41
CA GLY A 189 8.29 -1.64 17.29
C GLY A 189 9.73 -2.16 17.36
N GLU A 190 10.36 -2.42 16.21
CA GLU A 190 11.75 -2.91 16.14
C GLU A 190 12.77 -1.92 16.75
N ILE A 191 12.59 -0.61 16.51
CA ILE A 191 13.45 0.42 17.10
C ILE A 191 13.42 0.32 18.63
N THR A 192 12.26 0.06 19.20
CA THR A 192 12.12 -0.06 20.67
C THR A 192 12.92 -1.24 21.23
N GLU A 193 13.01 -2.34 20.48
CA GLU A 193 13.75 -3.54 20.90
C GLU A 193 15.27 -3.37 20.89
N VAL A 194 15.80 -2.45 20.08
CA VAL A 194 17.25 -2.21 19.93
C VAL A 194 17.69 -0.84 20.46
N ARG A 195 16.88 -0.23 21.31
CA ARG A 195 17.05 1.13 21.80
C ARG A 195 18.45 1.43 22.34
N ASP A 196 18.98 0.56 23.20
CA ASP A 196 20.26 0.82 23.85
C ASP A 196 21.39 0.73 22.83
N LEU A 197 21.34 -0.24 21.93
CA LEU A 197 22.31 -0.39 20.84
C LEU A 197 22.27 0.80 19.86
N LEU A 198 21.08 1.36 19.61
CA LEU A 198 20.92 2.58 18.80
C LEU A 198 21.58 3.78 19.47
N LYS A 199 21.43 3.96 20.79
CA LYS A 199 22.08 5.05 21.53
C LYS A 199 23.59 4.96 21.51
N GLU A 200 24.16 3.74 21.63
CA GLU A 200 25.61 3.52 21.55
C GLU A 200 26.18 3.88 20.18
N ASN A 201 25.35 3.88 19.12
CA ASN A 201 25.72 4.13 17.73
C ASN A 201 25.09 5.39 17.14
N GLU A 202 24.49 6.27 17.95
CA GLU A 202 23.69 7.42 17.50
C GLU A 202 24.46 8.41 16.62
N ASP A 203 25.79 8.48 16.79
CA ASP A 203 26.63 9.38 16.01
C ASP A 203 27.03 8.83 14.64
N SER A 204 26.75 7.55 14.34
CA SER A 204 27.07 6.99 13.03
C SER A 204 26.27 7.64 11.91
N ALA A 205 26.89 7.79 10.75
CA ALA A 205 26.24 8.38 9.58
C ALA A 205 25.05 7.56 9.09
N GLU A 206 25.16 6.22 9.20
CA GLU A 206 24.09 5.28 8.82
C GLU A 206 22.85 5.46 9.68
N ILE A 207 23.00 5.60 10.99
CA ILE A 207 21.87 5.81 11.91
C ILE A 207 21.21 7.18 11.64
N LYS A 208 21.99 8.24 11.47
CA LYS A 208 21.47 9.57 11.13
C LYS A 208 20.65 9.51 9.84
N LYS A 209 21.20 8.90 8.78
CA LYS A 209 20.53 8.75 7.49
C LYS A 209 19.26 7.89 7.58
N HIS A 210 19.29 6.81 8.37
CA HIS A 210 18.12 5.97 8.61
C HIS A 210 16.99 6.79 9.28
N PHE A 211 17.29 7.62 10.27
CA PHE A 211 16.28 8.47 10.91
C PHE A 211 15.76 9.59 9.99
N GLU A 212 16.57 10.12 9.08
CA GLU A 212 16.11 11.05 8.04
C GLU A 212 15.06 10.38 7.13
N VAL A 213 15.32 9.14 6.69
CA VAL A 213 14.35 8.36 5.90
C VAL A 213 13.07 8.09 6.69
N LEU A 214 13.18 7.69 7.96
CA LEU A 214 11.99 7.47 8.80
C LEU A 214 11.20 8.74 9.05
N LYS A 215 11.87 9.89 9.19
CA LYS A 215 11.22 11.20 9.32
C LYS A 215 10.44 11.57 8.06
N LEU A 216 11.04 11.41 6.88
CA LEU A 216 10.36 11.64 5.60
C LEU A 216 9.15 10.72 5.46
N PHE A 217 9.33 9.42 5.71
CA PHE A 217 8.25 8.43 5.66
C PHE A 217 7.10 8.77 6.63
N ARG A 218 7.43 9.17 7.87
CA ARG A 218 6.44 9.62 8.85
C ARG A 218 5.64 10.80 8.33
N ASN A 219 6.31 11.81 7.78
CA ASN A 219 5.63 13.01 7.29
C ASN A 219 4.65 12.68 6.16
N ILE A 220 5.06 11.85 5.21
CA ILE A 220 4.21 11.35 4.12
C ILE A 220 2.99 10.59 4.68
N ALA A 221 3.21 9.68 5.64
CA ALA A 221 2.13 8.91 6.26
C ALA A 221 1.16 9.80 7.06
N ASP A 222 1.67 10.82 7.76
CA ASP A 222 0.85 11.77 8.52
C ASP A 222 0.03 12.68 7.57
N ASP A 223 0.60 13.13 6.48
CA ASP A 223 -0.11 13.92 5.46
C ASP A 223 -1.21 13.10 4.78
N ALA A 224 -0.95 11.83 4.43
CA ALA A 224 -1.96 10.94 3.89
C ALA A 224 -3.15 10.73 4.86
N THR A 225 -2.89 10.65 6.16
CA THR A 225 -3.90 10.35 7.18
C THR A 225 -4.59 11.56 7.78
N ARG A 226 -4.23 12.78 7.38
CA ARG A 226 -4.72 14.03 7.97
C ARG A 226 -6.26 14.13 8.04
N ILE A 227 -6.96 13.54 7.08
CA ILE A 227 -8.43 13.58 7.00
C ILE A 227 -9.09 12.62 8.00
N ILE A 228 -8.43 11.49 8.31
CA ILE A 228 -9.03 10.43 9.14
C ILE A 228 -8.99 10.77 10.64
N GLY A 229 -8.27 11.82 11.04
CA GLY A 229 -8.11 12.17 12.46
C GLY A 229 -7.29 11.16 13.28
N VAL A 230 -6.63 10.19 12.63
CA VAL A 230 -5.85 9.10 13.26
C VAL A 230 -4.45 9.57 13.70
N ILE A 231 -4.26 10.85 13.90
CA ILE A 231 -2.95 11.47 14.21
C ILE A 231 -2.36 10.98 15.55
N GLU A 232 -3.11 10.28 16.40
CA GLU A 232 -2.67 10.03 17.78
C GLU A 232 -1.85 8.75 18.04
N ILE A 233 -1.69 7.86 17.07
CA ILE A 233 -1.10 6.52 17.37
C ILE A 233 0.43 6.59 17.56
N GLY A 234 1.11 7.62 17.08
CA GLY A 234 2.57 7.78 17.24
C GLY A 234 3.01 8.62 18.44
N LYS A 235 2.17 9.54 18.92
CA LYS A 235 2.58 10.54 19.92
C LYS A 235 2.80 9.99 21.34
N LYS A 236 2.25 8.82 21.67
CA LYS A 236 2.41 8.22 23.02
C LYS A 236 3.50 7.17 23.11
N ALA A 237 4.05 6.70 21.98
CA ALA A 237 4.81 5.47 22.01
C ALA A 237 6.22 5.61 22.58
N VAL A 238 6.99 6.64 22.25
CA VAL A 238 8.40 6.68 22.66
C VAL A 238 8.97 8.10 22.69
N PRO A 239 8.94 8.83 23.83
CA PRO A 239 9.48 10.19 23.92
C PRO A 239 10.95 10.35 23.47
N TRP A 240 11.78 9.33 23.64
CA TRP A 240 13.17 9.34 23.19
C TRP A 240 13.28 9.22 21.65
N LEU A 241 12.37 8.53 20.98
CA LEU A 241 12.37 8.43 19.52
C LEU A 241 12.09 9.79 18.87
N GLU A 242 11.28 10.62 19.51
CA GLU A 242 11.00 11.99 19.06
C GLU A 242 12.28 12.87 19.02
N SER A 243 13.31 12.56 19.83
CA SER A 243 14.58 13.29 19.77
C SER A 243 15.37 13.00 18.50
N PHE A 244 15.23 11.82 17.90
CA PHE A 244 15.84 11.44 16.63
C PHE A 244 15.02 11.89 15.41
N LEU A 245 13.72 12.08 15.60
CA LEU A 245 12.79 12.45 14.52
C LEU A 245 12.51 13.97 14.45
N LYS A 246 13.11 14.75 15.33
CA LYS A 246 13.09 16.21 15.26
C LYS A 246 14.13 16.74 14.30
#